data_7198729877b65dd14d894256595c4d3d
#
_entry.id   7198729877b65dd14d894256595c4d3d
#
_cell.length_a   1.000
_cell.length_b   1.000
_cell.length_c   1.000
_cell.angle_alpha   90.00
_cell.angle_beta   90.00
_cell.angle_gamma   90.00
#
_symmetry.space_group_name_H-M   'P 1'
#
loop_
_entity.id
_entity.type
_entity.pdbx_description
1 polymer ?
#
loop_
_entity_poly.entity_id
_entity_poly.type
_entity_poly.pdbx_seq_one_letter_code
_entity_poly.pdbx_strand_id
1 'polypeptide(L)'
;KKKKKSKISSFVSANLNTQAIRFPNHKIIRLILKNINFPLAMPSANISSNISPVSAEDVADEFKRKIKIILNGGKSKIGIESTVIDLTGKPTVLRPGIINIKMINKILKTKINILKKSSKIISPGMLKRHYSPGIPIFLNQKIVNNTSAFITFGKKHINKKNYFNLSKRSNLDEAASNLYKTLRKIKKLKFKKIYVVKIPNVGSGMAINDRLKRAAKK
;
A
#
# COMPACT_ATOMS: atom_id res chain seq x y z
N LYS A 1 -2.66 17.64 15.96
CA LYS A 1 -2.27 18.97 15.46
C LYS A 1 -0.81 19.26 15.78
N LYS A 2 -0.11 20.02 14.92
CA LYS A 2 1.26 20.51 15.22
C LYS A 2 1.21 21.49 16.37
N LYS A 3 2.17 21.39 17.32
CA LYS A 3 2.37 22.46 18.31
C LYS A 3 2.94 23.71 17.61
N LYS A 4 2.59 24.92 18.04
CA LYS A 4 3.08 26.19 17.47
C LYS A 4 4.62 26.30 17.41
N LYS A 5 5.35 25.71 18.37
CA LYS A 5 6.83 25.66 18.42
C LYS A 5 7.35 24.24 18.14
N SER A 6 6.92 23.61 17.05
CA SER A 6 7.42 22.28 16.67
C SER A 6 8.84 22.38 16.10
N LYS A 7 9.78 21.58 16.62
CA LYS A 7 11.13 21.42 16.04
C LYS A 7 11.14 20.61 14.72
N ILE A 8 9.97 20.06 14.31
CA ILE A 8 9.84 19.27 13.08
C ILE A 8 9.67 20.22 11.89
N SER A 9 10.53 20.08 10.89
CA SER A 9 10.48 20.87 9.66
C SER A 9 9.11 20.82 8.99
N SER A 10 8.67 21.94 8.41
CA SER A 10 7.45 22.05 7.63
C SER A 10 7.45 21.14 6.38
N PHE A 11 8.62 20.84 5.83
CA PHE A 11 8.77 19.89 4.72
C PHE A 11 8.22 18.50 5.05
N VAL A 12 8.41 18.01 6.29
CA VAL A 12 7.92 16.70 6.73
C VAL A 12 6.39 16.63 6.78
N SER A 13 5.72 17.77 6.96
CA SER A 13 4.26 17.86 6.98
C SER A 13 3.67 18.40 5.69
N ALA A 14 4.48 18.63 4.64
CA ALA A 14 4.04 19.28 3.40
C ALA A 14 3.26 20.59 3.69
N ASN A 15 3.75 21.39 4.65
CA ASN A 15 3.14 22.63 5.15
C ASN A 15 1.73 22.48 5.75
N LEU A 16 1.26 21.24 6.01
CA LEU A 16 -0.03 21.00 6.66
C LEU A 16 0.05 21.27 8.17
N ASN A 17 -1.09 21.65 8.77
CA ASN A 17 -1.24 21.83 10.22
C ASN A 17 -1.29 20.51 10.99
N THR A 18 -1.20 19.39 10.30
CA THR A 18 -1.20 18.03 10.85
C THR A 18 0.11 17.32 10.51
N GLN A 19 0.47 16.34 11.32
CA GLN A 19 1.65 15.51 11.13
C GLN A 19 1.24 14.04 11.10
N ALA A 20 1.65 13.33 10.06
CA ALA A 20 1.50 11.88 10.02
C ALA A 20 2.58 11.22 10.89
N ILE A 21 2.15 10.44 11.88
CA ILE A 21 3.02 9.70 12.79
C ILE A 21 2.83 8.21 12.52
N ARG A 22 3.94 7.48 12.44
CA ARG A 22 3.95 6.03 12.31
C ARG A 22 4.45 5.38 13.59
N PHE A 23 3.75 4.35 14.03
CA PHE A 23 4.18 3.46 15.09
C PHE A 23 4.56 2.10 14.47
N PRO A 24 5.85 1.87 14.14
CA PRO A 24 6.25 0.66 13.41
C PRO A 24 6.26 -0.57 14.30
N ASN A 25 5.78 -1.70 13.75
CA ASN A 25 5.86 -3.02 14.39
C ASN A 25 6.93 -3.89 13.67
N HIS A 26 8.18 -3.41 13.66
CA HIS A 26 9.30 -4.14 13.08
C HIS A 26 10.52 -4.04 13.98
N LYS A 27 11.15 -5.18 14.31
CA LYS A 27 12.22 -5.27 15.31
C LYS A 27 13.40 -4.34 14.98
N ILE A 28 13.91 -4.36 13.75
CA ILE A 28 15.08 -3.57 13.35
C ILE A 28 14.81 -2.07 13.48
N ILE A 29 13.70 -1.56 12.92
CA ILE A 29 13.42 -0.13 13.00
C ILE A 29 13.15 0.32 14.44
N ARG A 30 12.54 -0.53 15.27
CA ARG A 30 12.35 -0.22 16.69
C ARG A 30 13.67 -0.17 17.44
N LEU A 31 14.63 -1.04 17.09
CA LEU A 31 15.98 -0.99 17.66
C LEU A 31 16.69 0.31 17.26
N ILE A 32 16.64 0.69 15.98
CA ILE A 32 17.20 1.97 15.52
C ILE A 32 16.59 3.14 16.29
N LEU A 33 15.25 3.20 16.38
CA LEU A 33 14.54 4.29 17.06
C LEU A 33 14.85 4.38 18.58
N LYS A 34 15.24 3.26 19.21
CA LYS A 34 15.70 3.26 20.60
C LYS A 34 17.10 3.86 20.79
N ASN A 35 17.95 3.83 19.77
CA ASN A 35 19.33 4.28 19.81
C ASN A 35 19.55 5.69 19.22
N ILE A 36 18.48 6.38 18.83
CA ILE A 36 18.53 7.75 18.35
C ILE A 36 17.57 8.63 19.15
N ASN A 37 17.89 9.92 19.28
CA ASN A 37 17.08 10.89 20.03
C ASN A 37 16.29 11.87 19.13
N PHE A 38 16.17 11.54 17.85
CA PHE A 38 15.46 12.36 16.86
C PHE A 38 14.49 11.49 16.02
N PRO A 39 13.41 12.07 15.47
CA PRO A 39 12.46 11.35 14.62
C PRO A 39 13.04 11.09 13.22
N LEU A 40 12.64 9.98 12.60
CA LEU A 40 13.00 9.65 11.23
C LEU A 40 11.83 9.95 10.26
N ALA A 41 12.12 10.62 9.16
CA ALA A 41 11.19 10.72 8.02
C ALA A 41 11.36 9.49 7.13
N MET A 42 10.31 8.67 7.05
CA MET A 42 10.36 7.38 6.36
C MET A 42 9.26 7.27 5.29
N PRO A 43 9.48 7.74 4.07
CA PRO A 43 8.62 7.47 2.94
C PRO A 43 8.71 6.00 2.49
N SER A 44 7.85 5.58 1.54
CA SER A 44 8.04 4.29 0.87
C SER A 44 9.31 4.30 0.02
N ALA A 45 10.07 3.19 0.04
CA ALA A 45 11.36 3.09 -0.64
C ALA A 45 11.18 2.72 -2.14
N ASN A 46 10.45 3.56 -2.88
CA ASN A 46 10.23 3.44 -4.33
C ASN A 46 10.28 4.82 -4.98
N ILE A 47 10.51 4.85 -6.29
CA ILE A 47 10.30 6.06 -7.09
C ILE A 47 8.81 6.43 -7.02
N SER A 48 8.54 7.73 -6.89
CA SER A 48 7.17 8.24 -6.75
C SER A 48 6.22 7.64 -7.78
N SER A 49 5.01 7.31 -7.34
CA SER A 49 3.95 6.66 -8.14
C SER A 49 4.17 5.18 -8.49
N ASN A 50 5.37 4.63 -8.35
CA ASN A 50 5.65 3.22 -8.60
C ASN A 50 5.09 2.29 -7.51
N ILE A 51 5.18 0.97 -7.77
CA ILE A 51 4.79 -0.08 -6.81
C ILE A 51 5.74 -0.03 -5.60
N SER A 52 5.18 0.00 -4.40
CA SER A 52 5.99 -0.10 -3.17
C SER A 52 6.78 -1.41 -3.12
N PRO A 53 8.05 -1.40 -2.66
CA PRO A 53 8.85 -2.61 -2.50
C PRO A 53 8.34 -3.44 -1.33
N VAL A 54 8.56 -4.75 -1.40
CA VAL A 54 8.22 -5.71 -0.34
C VAL A 54 9.44 -6.47 0.19
N SER A 55 10.62 -6.22 -0.38
CA SER A 55 11.88 -6.81 0.03
C SER A 55 13.06 -5.85 -0.22
N ALA A 56 14.23 -6.16 0.34
CA ALA A 56 15.46 -5.39 0.11
C ALA A 56 15.89 -5.44 -1.37
N GLU A 57 15.70 -6.58 -2.04
CA GLU A 57 15.99 -6.77 -3.46
C GLU A 57 15.12 -5.84 -4.32
N ASP A 58 13.83 -5.68 -3.97
CA ASP A 58 12.95 -4.75 -4.67
C ASP A 58 13.44 -3.31 -4.56
N VAL A 59 14.00 -2.91 -3.41
CA VAL A 59 14.60 -1.57 -3.21
C VAL A 59 15.88 -1.44 -4.03
N ALA A 60 16.74 -2.44 -4.02
CA ALA A 60 17.97 -2.45 -4.81
C ALA A 60 17.68 -2.33 -6.32
N ASP A 61 16.70 -3.11 -6.81
CA ASP A 61 16.24 -3.06 -8.21
C ASP A 61 15.68 -1.67 -8.59
N GLU A 62 14.92 -1.03 -7.68
CA GLU A 62 14.27 0.27 -7.90
C GLU A 62 15.27 1.42 -7.98
N PHE A 63 16.21 1.47 -7.03
CA PHE A 63 17.17 2.57 -6.90
C PHE A 63 18.53 2.27 -7.50
N LYS A 64 18.80 1.01 -7.84
CA LYS A 64 20.11 0.56 -8.35
C LYS A 64 21.22 1.02 -7.39
N ARG A 65 22.24 1.75 -7.89
CA ARG A 65 23.37 2.25 -7.08
C ARG A 65 23.13 3.63 -6.44
N LYS A 66 21.91 4.20 -6.54
CA LYS A 66 21.60 5.53 -6.00
C LYS A 66 21.47 5.56 -4.47
N ILE A 67 21.26 4.42 -3.83
CA ILE A 67 21.19 4.27 -2.37
C ILE A 67 22.41 3.44 -1.94
N LYS A 68 23.18 3.98 -0.97
CA LYS A 68 24.40 3.34 -0.47
C LYS A 68 24.12 2.18 0.49
N ILE A 69 23.08 2.30 1.32
CA ILE A 69 22.79 1.36 2.40
C ILE A 69 21.33 0.93 2.29
N ILE A 70 21.10 -0.39 2.28
CA ILE A 70 19.78 -1.01 2.35
C ILE A 70 19.80 -2.01 3.49
N LEU A 71 19.00 -1.79 4.53
CA LEU A 71 18.85 -2.73 5.63
C LEU A 71 17.87 -3.84 5.23
N ASN A 72 18.37 -5.06 5.17
CA ASN A 72 17.53 -6.21 4.89
C ASN A 72 16.78 -6.66 6.15
N GLY A 73 15.53 -6.25 6.27
CA GLY A 73 14.60 -6.64 7.33
C GLY A 73 13.77 -7.89 6.99
N GLY A 74 14.10 -8.57 5.90
CA GLY A 74 13.29 -9.66 5.34
C GLY A 74 12.13 -9.16 4.48
N LYS A 75 11.30 -10.10 4.02
CA LYS A 75 10.11 -9.78 3.20
C LYS A 75 9.00 -9.19 4.05
N SER A 76 8.30 -8.19 3.50
CA SER A 76 7.12 -7.61 4.14
C SER A 76 6.01 -8.65 4.28
N LYS A 77 5.62 -8.95 5.53
CA LYS A 77 4.56 -9.95 5.81
C LYS A 77 3.19 -9.50 5.34
N ILE A 78 2.90 -8.20 5.41
CA ILE A 78 1.59 -7.62 5.08
C ILE A 78 1.51 -7.24 3.61
N GLY A 79 2.60 -6.78 3.01
CA GLY A 79 2.73 -6.48 1.59
C GLY A 79 2.04 -5.20 1.10
N ILE A 80 1.23 -4.53 1.92
CA ILE A 80 0.59 -3.24 1.63
C ILE A 80 0.85 -2.25 2.77
N GLU A 81 0.64 -0.96 2.53
CA GLU A 81 0.86 0.09 3.50
C GLU A 81 -0.17 0.06 4.64
N SER A 82 0.24 0.61 5.77
CA SER A 82 -0.56 0.72 6.99
C SER A 82 -1.85 1.51 6.79
N THR A 83 -2.85 1.23 7.63
CA THR A 83 -4.02 2.07 7.81
C THR A 83 -3.59 3.46 8.31
N VAL A 84 -4.18 4.52 7.76
CA VAL A 84 -3.98 5.90 8.22
C VAL A 84 -5.29 6.43 8.76
N ILE A 85 -5.25 6.94 10.00
CA ILE A 85 -6.42 7.48 10.70
C ILE A 85 -6.13 8.93 11.04
N ASP A 86 -7.06 9.81 10.71
CA ASP A 86 -7.09 11.18 11.22
C ASP A 86 -7.84 11.21 12.55
N LEU A 87 -7.20 11.74 13.58
CA LEU A 87 -7.74 11.93 14.94
C LEU A 87 -7.83 13.40 15.33
N THR A 88 -7.65 14.33 14.39
CA THR A 88 -7.66 15.77 14.69
C THR A 88 -9.05 16.36 14.80
N GLY A 89 -10.05 15.63 14.38
CA GLY A 89 -11.46 15.90 14.49
C GLY A 89 -12.23 14.61 14.71
N LYS A 90 -13.37 14.43 14.04
CA LYS A 90 -14.09 13.14 14.06
C LYS A 90 -13.22 12.04 13.46
N PRO A 91 -12.94 10.96 14.19
CA PRO A 91 -12.05 9.91 13.71
C PRO A 91 -12.40 9.42 12.30
N THR A 92 -11.42 9.47 11.38
CA THR A 92 -11.65 9.18 9.96
C THR A 92 -10.50 8.36 9.39
N VAL A 93 -10.81 7.23 8.74
CA VAL A 93 -9.83 6.45 7.97
C VAL A 93 -9.54 7.19 6.67
N LEU A 94 -8.32 7.70 6.52
CA LEU A 94 -7.85 8.37 5.31
C LEU A 94 -7.33 7.38 4.27
N ARG A 95 -6.75 6.26 4.72
CA ARG A 95 -6.25 5.19 3.87
C ARG A 95 -6.53 3.84 4.51
N PRO A 96 -7.31 2.95 3.89
CA PRO A 96 -7.50 1.60 4.39
C PRO A 96 -6.20 0.78 4.28
N GLY A 97 -5.89 -0.02 5.28
CA GLY A 97 -4.79 -0.97 5.35
C GLY A 97 -5.28 -2.31 5.91
N ILE A 98 -4.34 -3.10 6.48
CA ILE A 98 -4.68 -4.43 7.03
C ILE A 98 -5.51 -4.35 8.32
N ILE A 99 -5.40 -3.27 9.09
CA ILE A 99 -6.16 -3.15 10.34
C ILE A 99 -7.64 -3.00 10.00
N ASN A 100 -8.44 -3.95 10.48
CA ASN A 100 -9.87 -4.00 10.22
C ASN A 100 -10.60 -2.83 10.91
N ILE A 101 -11.49 -2.18 10.19
CA ILE A 101 -12.31 -1.06 10.69
C ILE A 101 -13.14 -1.47 11.91
N LYS A 102 -13.63 -2.72 11.97
CA LYS A 102 -14.35 -3.23 13.14
C LYS A 102 -13.49 -3.23 14.40
N MET A 103 -12.21 -3.58 14.30
CA MET A 103 -11.27 -3.50 15.43
C MET A 103 -11.05 -2.05 15.87
N ILE A 104 -10.89 -1.14 14.93
CA ILE A 104 -10.73 0.30 15.22
C ILE A 104 -11.96 0.82 15.95
N ASN A 105 -13.16 0.52 15.46
CA ASN A 105 -14.42 0.90 16.09
C ASN A 105 -14.54 0.39 17.54
N LYS A 106 -14.11 -0.88 17.76
CA LYS A 106 -14.12 -1.47 19.12
C LYS A 106 -13.19 -0.72 20.07
N ILE A 107 -12.00 -0.35 19.62
CA ILE A 107 -11.01 0.38 20.44
C ILE A 107 -11.49 1.81 20.71
N LEU A 108 -11.98 2.50 19.69
CA LEU A 108 -12.45 3.90 19.78
C LEU A 108 -13.83 4.01 20.44
N LYS A 109 -14.54 2.89 20.67
CA LYS A 109 -15.92 2.83 21.15
C LYS A 109 -16.88 3.72 20.32
N THR A 110 -16.56 3.94 19.05
CA THR A 110 -17.36 4.78 18.13
C THR A 110 -17.19 4.30 16.70
N LYS A 111 -18.16 4.61 15.84
CA LYS A 111 -18.11 4.29 14.42
C LYS A 111 -17.18 5.28 13.71
N ILE A 112 -16.04 4.78 13.21
CA ILE A 112 -15.09 5.58 12.44
C ILE A 112 -15.60 5.85 11.02
N ASN A 113 -15.39 7.05 10.53
CA ASN A 113 -15.68 7.39 9.15
C ASN A 113 -14.61 6.84 8.20
N ILE A 114 -14.98 6.65 6.94
CA ILE A 114 -14.04 6.33 5.86
C ILE A 114 -14.09 7.50 4.88
N LEU A 115 -12.95 8.09 4.58
CA LEU A 115 -12.84 9.15 3.61
C LEU A 115 -13.15 8.60 2.21
N LYS A 116 -14.28 9.01 1.63
CA LYS A 116 -14.70 8.55 0.29
C LYS A 116 -13.94 9.26 -0.82
N LYS A 117 -13.80 10.57 -0.72
CA LYS A 117 -13.06 11.44 -1.67
C LYS A 117 -12.50 12.65 -0.93
N SER A 118 -11.37 13.18 -1.38
CA SER A 118 -10.83 14.46 -0.96
C SER A 118 -10.25 15.17 -2.18
N SER A 119 -10.49 16.45 -2.30
CA SER A 119 -9.84 17.32 -3.29
C SER A 119 -8.41 17.66 -2.89
N LYS A 120 -8.08 17.60 -1.58
CA LYS A 120 -6.78 17.92 -1.02
C LYS A 120 -6.03 16.65 -0.61
N ILE A 121 -4.71 16.64 -0.83
CA ILE A 121 -3.81 15.60 -0.34
C ILE A 121 -3.50 15.91 1.12
N ILE A 122 -4.10 15.18 2.06
CA ILE A 122 -3.95 15.39 3.50
C ILE A 122 -3.22 14.24 4.20
N SER A 123 -2.85 13.20 3.48
CA SER A 123 -2.06 12.08 4.00
C SER A 123 -1.24 11.38 2.92
N PRO A 124 -0.18 10.63 3.30
CA PRO A 124 0.59 9.80 2.37
C PRO A 124 -0.29 8.79 1.62
N GLY A 125 -0.02 8.60 0.33
CA GLY A 125 -0.73 7.63 -0.52
C GLY A 125 -2.07 8.13 -1.07
N MET A 126 -2.37 9.43 -0.98
CA MET A 126 -3.58 10.03 -1.55
C MET A 126 -3.40 10.56 -2.98
N LEU A 127 -2.21 10.46 -3.58
CA LEU A 127 -2.00 10.82 -4.97
C LEU A 127 -3.00 10.08 -5.87
N LYS A 128 -3.51 10.76 -6.89
CA LYS A 128 -4.47 10.17 -7.84
C LYS A 128 -3.91 8.93 -8.51
N ARG A 129 -2.68 9.00 -9.02
CA ARG A 129 -1.91 7.87 -9.56
C ARG A 129 -0.86 7.46 -8.54
N HIS A 130 -0.91 6.22 -8.08
CA HIS A 130 0.02 5.66 -7.10
C HIS A 130 0.03 4.13 -7.23
N TYR A 131 1.11 3.47 -6.79
CA TYR A 131 1.25 2.00 -6.83
C TYR A 131 1.23 1.40 -8.25
N SER A 132 1.55 2.19 -9.27
CA SER A 132 1.42 1.79 -10.67
C SER A 132 2.59 0.90 -11.12
N PRO A 133 2.33 -0.23 -11.80
CA PRO A 133 3.37 -0.99 -12.49
C PRO A 133 3.88 -0.30 -13.78
N GLY A 134 3.27 0.81 -14.19
CA GLY A 134 3.50 1.42 -15.51
C GLY A 134 2.80 0.69 -16.66
N ILE A 135 1.89 -0.25 -16.35
CA ILE A 135 1.11 -1.05 -17.30
C ILE A 135 -0.37 -0.74 -17.05
N PRO A 136 -1.19 -0.53 -18.10
CA PRO A 136 -2.63 -0.31 -17.96
C PRO A 136 -3.31 -1.45 -17.20
N ILE A 137 -4.12 -1.09 -16.17
CA ILE A 137 -4.87 -2.04 -15.34
C ILE A 137 -6.36 -1.82 -15.56
N PHE A 138 -7.08 -2.91 -15.83
CA PHE A 138 -8.53 -2.95 -16.02
C PHE A 138 -9.16 -3.76 -14.89
N LEU A 139 -10.02 -3.11 -14.09
CA LEU A 139 -10.62 -3.69 -12.89
C LEU A 139 -11.95 -4.36 -13.20
N ASN A 140 -12.32 -5.34 -12.37
CA ASN A 140 -13.60 -6.06 -12.41
C ASN A 140 -13.89 -6.73 -13.76
N GLN A 141 -12.84 -7.21 -14.41
CA GLN A 141 -12.95 -7.84 -15.71
C GLN A 141 -13.19 -9.34 -15.61
N LYS A 142 -13.99 -9.86 -16.54
CA LYS A 142 -14.00 -11.27 -16.87
C LYS A 142 -12.76 -11.60 -17.70
N ILE A 143 -12.33 -12.84 -17.69
CA ILE A 143 -11.14 -13.30 -18.42
C ILE A 143 -11.45 -13.32 -19.92
N VAL A 144 -10.64 -12.64 -20.73
CA VAL A 144 -10.98 -12.40 -22.15
C VAL A 144 -9.97 -12.93 -23.16
N ASN A 145 -8.65 -13.02 -22.85
CA ASN A 145 -7.65 -13.47 -23.84
C ASN A 145 -6.36 -14.01 -23.20
N ASN A 146 -5.50 -14.62 -24.02
CA ASN A 146 -4.26 -15.28 -23.58
C ASN A 146 -2.99 -14.39 -23.57
N THR A 147 -3.07 -13.16 -24.06
CA THR A 147 -1.89 -12.28 -24.23
C THR A 147 -1.69 -11.28 -23.10
N SER A 148 -2.68 -11.14 -22.20
CA SER A 148 -2.66 -10.22 -21.08
C SER A 148 -2.44 -10.94 -19.76
N ALA A 149 -1.91 -10.25 -18.75
CA ALA A 149 -1.84 -10.77 -17.40
C ALA A 149 -3.21 -10.70 -16.71
N PHE A 150 -3.58 -11.73 -16.00
CA PHE A 150 -4.81 -11.81 -15.21
C PHE A 150 -4.46 -11.95 -13.73
N ILE A 151 -4.82 -10.95 -12.94
CA ILE A 151 -4.80 -11.05 -11.48
C ILE A 151 -6.13 -11.66 -11.04
N THR A 152 -6.05 -12.83 -10.40
CA THR A 152 -7.20 -13.64 -10.01
C THR A 152 -7.25 -13.83 -8.50
N PHE A 153 -8.38 -14.29 -7.98
CA PHE A 153 -8.65 -14.54 -6.57
C PHE A 153 -9.59 -15.72 -6.40
N GLY A 154 -9.28 -16.64 -5.48
CA GLY A 154 -10.07 -17.84 -5.21
C GLY A 154 -9.75 -19.03 -6.13
N LYS A 155 -10.49 -20.14 -5.94
CA LYS A 155 -10.20 -21.44 -6.56
C LYS A 155 -10.48 -21.51 -8.06
N LYS A 156 -11.41 -20.71 -8.59
CA LYS A 156 -11.94 -20.83 -9.97
C LYS A 156 -10.92 -20.54 -11.09
N HIS A 157 -9.78 -19.96 -10.79
CA HIS A 157 -8.85 -19.44 -11.78
C HIS A 157 -7.42 -19.94 -11.51
N ILE A 158 -7.23 -21.23 -11.64
CA ILE A 158 -5.96 -21.90 -11.38
C ILE A 158 -5.46 -22.46 -12.71
N ASN A 159 -4.19 -22.29 -13.03
CA ASN A 159 -3.45 -23.06 -14.04
C ASN A 159 -3.42 -22.55 -15.50
N LYS A 160 -3.34 -21.24 -15.72
CA LYS A 160 -2.84 -20.73 -17.00
C LYS A 160 -1.58 -19.89 -16.78
N LYS A 161 -0.63 -19.92 -17.72
CA LYS A 161 0.68 -19.27 -17.64
C LYS A 161 0.63 -17.76 -17.36
N ASN A 162 -0.44 -17.09 -17.79
CA ASN A 162 -0.68 -15.66 -17.60
C ASN A 162 -1.63 -15.32 -16.44
N TYR A 163 -1.98 -16.30 -15.58
CA TYR A 163 -2.85 -16.11 -14.42
C TYR A 163 -2.00 -15.99 -13.15
N PHE A 164 -2.27 -14.94 -12.41
CA PHE A 164 -1.57 -14.58 -11.18
C PHE A 164 -2.56 -14.54 -10.03
N ASN A 165 -2.73 -15.66 -9.34
CA ASN A 165 -3.70 -15.77 -8.26
C ASN A 165 -3.14 -15.18 -6.97
N LEU A 166 -3.83 -14.19 -6.40
CA LEU A 166 -3.44 -13.54 -5.16
C LEU A 166 -3.66 -14.44 -3.94
N SER A 167 -4.70 -15.29 -3.94
CA SER A 167 -4.97 -16.30 -2.92
C SER A 167 -5.87 -17.38 -3.49
N LYS A 168 -5.37 -18.60 -3.60
CA LYS A 168 -6.16 -19.78 -4.00
C LYS A 168 -7.24 -20.12 -2.98
N ARG A 169 -6.99 -19.82 -1.70
CA ARG A 169 -7.90 -20.09 -0.57
C ARG A 169 -8.95 -19.00 -0.35
N SER A 170 -9.03 -18.01 -1.21
CA SER A 170 -9.92 -16.85 -1.06
C SER A 170 -9.65 -16.06 0.24
N ASN A 171 -8.41 -16.06 0.74
CA ASN A 171 -8.01 -15.31 1.91
C ASN A 171 -7.55 -13.90 1.49
N LEU A 172 -8.23 -12.88 2.01
CA LEU A 172 -7.96 -11.48 1.64
C LEU A 172 -6.65 -10.96 2.22
N ASP A 173 -6.17 -11.45 3.36
CA ASP A 173 -4.90 -11.04 3.96
C ASP A 173 -3.73 -11.63 3.16
N GLU A 174 -3.82 -12.88 2.74
CA GLU A 174 -2.89 -13.51 1.80
C GLU A 174 -2.87 -12.75 0.46
N ALA A 175 -4.04 -12.39 -0.06
CA ALA A 175 -4.15 -11.61 -1.29
C ALA A 175 -3.50 -10.22 -1.17
N ALA A 176 -3.67 -9.54 -0.05
CA ALA A 176 -3.01 -8.27 0.24
C ALA A 176 -1.48 -8.41 0.27
N SER A 177 -0.98 -9.44 0.95
CA SER A 177 0.46 -9.75 1.03
C SER A 177 1.07 -10.04 -0.35
N ASN A 178 0.31 -10.67 -1.25
CA ASN A 178 0.77 -11.03 -2.59
C ASN A 178 0.61 -9.92 -3.64
N LEU A 179 -0.14 -8.84 -3.37
CA LEU A 179 -0.52 -7.85 -4.38
C LEU A 179 0.70 -7.21 -5.08
N TYR A 180 1.59 -6.58 -4.34
CA TYR A 180 2.74 -5.86 -4.93
C TYR A 180 3.77 -6.81 -5.52
N LYS A 181 4.02 -7.94 -4.87
CA LYS A 181 4.86 -9.02 -5.43
C LYS A 181 4.34 -9.47 -6.79
N THR A 182 3.03 -9.65 -6.92
CA THR A 182 2.37 -10.04 -8.16
C THR A 182 2.50 -8.96 -9.24
N LEU A 183 2.21 -7.70 -8.90
CA LEU A 183 2.36 -6.58 -9.86
C LEU A 183 3.81 -6.41 -10.34
N ARG A 184 4.80 -6.56 -9.45
CA ARG A 184 6.23 -6.54 -9.81
C ARG A 184 6.61 -7.71 -10.72
N LYS A 185 6.12 -8.93 -10.42
CA LYS A 185 6.32 -10.11 -11.28
C LYS A 185 5.76 -9.89 -12.68
N ILE A 186 4.52 -9.38 -12.78
CA ILE A 186 3.88 -9.08 -14.07
C ILE A 186 4.69 -8.04 -14.85
N LYS A 187 5.19 -6.99 -14.18
CA LYS A 187 6.05 -5.98 -14.80
C LYS A 187 7.34 -6.58 -15.35
N LYS A 188 8.03 -7.46 -14.59
CA LYS A 188 9.25 -8.16 -15.03
C LYS A 188 8.99 -9.06 -16.26
N LEU A 189 7.80 -9.66 -16.34
CA LEU A 189 7.37 -10.49 -17.48
C LEU A 189 6.92 -9.69 -18.71
N LYS A 190 6.99 -8.34 -18.67
CA LYS A 190 6.73 -7.42 -19.80
C LYS A 190 5.33 -7.52 -20.42
N PHE A 191 4.31 -7.91 -19.66
CA PHE A 191 2.93 -7.87 -20.12
C PHE A 191 2.50 -6.45 -20.48
N LYS A 192 1.66 -6.30 -21.51
CA LYS A 192 1.17 -5.01 -22.02
C LYS A 192 -0.09 -4.51 -21.33
N LYS A 193 -0.89 -5.42 -20.77
CA LYS A 193 -2.16 -5.13 -20.07
C LYS A 193 -2.34 -6.05 -18.87
N ILE A 194 -3.00 -5.55 -17.84
CA ILE A 194 -3.35 -6.31 -16.64
C ILE A 194 -4.86 -6.24 -16.46
N TYR A 195 -5.50 -7.39 -16.37
CA TYR A 195 -6.91 -7.50 -16.00
C TYR A 195 -7.02 -8.04 -14.57
N VAL A 196 -7.95 -7.51 -13.82
CA VAL A 196 -8.15 -7.92 -12.43
C VAL A 196 -9.60 -8.35 -12.25
N VAL A 197 -9.81 -9.55 -11.71
CA VAL A 197 -11.15 -10.02 -11.33
C VAL A 197 -11.71 -9.18 -10.17
N LYS A 198 -13.02 -9.25 -9.96
CA LYS A 198 -13.67 -8.59 -8.82
C LYS A 198 -13.13 -9.19 -7.51
N ILE A 199 -12.57 -8.34 -6.66
CA ILE A 199 -12.10 -8.70 -5.31
C ILE A 199 -13.12 -8.20 -4.28
N PRO A 200 -13.54 -9.02 -3.30
CA PRO A 200 -14.50 -8.63 -2.27
C PRO A 200 -14.07 -7.34 -1.56
N ASN A 201 -14.98 -6.39 -1.38
CA ASN A 201 -14.67 -5.08 -0.79
C ASN A 201 -14.92 -5.07 0.73
N VAL A 202 -14.40 -6.08 1.42
CA VAL A 202 -14.50 -6.25 2.88
C VAL A 202 -13.12 -6.51 3.48
N GLY A 203 -12.92 -6.20 4.75
CA GLY A 203 -11.63 -6.41 5.43
C GLY A 203 -10.45 -5.86 4.61
N SER A 204 -9.41 -6.68 4.43
CA SER A 204 -8.22 -6.34 3.64
C SER A 204 -8.50 -6.12 2.15
N GLY A 205 -9.63 -6.61 1.64
CA GLY A 205 -10.08 -6.36 0.27
C GLY A 205 -10.36 -4.90 -0.02
N MET A 206 -10.77 -4.12 0.97
CA MET A 206 -10.91 -2.65 0.83
C MET A 206 -9.57 -1.99 0.50
N ALA A 207 -8.51 -2.41 1.19
CA ALA A 207 -7.17 -1.90 0.94
C ALA A 207 -6.64 -2.34 -0.44
N ILE A 208 -6.83 -3.61 -0.82
CA ILE A 208 -6.48 -4.12 -2.15
C ILE A 208 -7.17 -3.29 -3.25
N ASN A 209 -8.48 -3.10 -3.13
CA ASN A 209 -9.26 -2.36 -4.12
C ASN A 209 -8.85 -0.87 -4.18
N ASP A 210 -8.51 -0.22 -3.06
CA ASP A 210 -7.97 1.14 -3.06
C ASP A 210 -6.65 1.21 -3.84
N ARG A 211 -5.70 0.29 -3.60
CA ARG A 211 -4.41 0.23 -4.31
C ARG A 211 -4.59 0.00 -5.80
N LEU A 212 -5.41 -0.96 -6.17
CA LEU A 212 -5.71 -1.28 -7.57
C LEU A 212 -6.38 -0.11 -8.30
N LYS A 213 -7.35 0.58 -7.66
CA LYS A 213 -7.99 1.77 -8.22
C LYS A 213 -6.98 2.89 -8.49
N ARG A 214 -6.01 3.11 -7.60
CA ARG A 214 -4.95 4.12 -7.80
C ARG A 214 -3.93 3.70 -8.85
N ALA A 215 -3.58 2.41 -8.89
CA ALA A 215 -2.66 1.85 -9.88
C ALA A 215 -3.26 1.86 -11.30
N ALA A 216 -4.58 1.78 -11.43
CA ALA A 216 -5.31 1.80 -12.70
C ALA A 216 -5.51 3.21 -13.28
N LYS A 217 -5.28 4.28 -12.51
CA LYS A 217 -5.41 5.65 -13.02
C LYS A 217 -4.27 6.01 -13.96
N LYS A 218 -4.64 6.64 -15.07
CA LYS A 218 -3.70 7.21 -16.05
C LYS A 218 -3.08 8.49 -15.53
#